data_29594d5d715a2ada90ed7b977fe4be08
#
_entry.id   29594d5d715a2ada90ed7b977fe4be08
#
_cell.length_a   1.000
_cell.length_b   1.000
_cell.length_c   1.000
_cell.angle_alpha   90.00
_cell.angle_beta   90.00
_cell.angle_gamma   90.00
#
_symmetry.space_group_name_H-M   'P 1'
#
loop_
_entity.id
_entity.type
_entity.pdbx_description
1 polymer ?
#
loop_
_entity_poly.entity_id
_entity_poly.type
_entity_poly.pdbx_seq_one_letter_code
_entity_poly.pdbx_strand_id
1 'polypeptide(L)'
;LFIDRNTNNKKALKKIGIREYSKKQNNEIDLFILAVKPKDALAAFAEICSNFKKTKIISLVAGIKSKQYLSIDNNIEFIRAMPNTSSQYNKGITAIFNSSATNSTLSKVKKIFKKVGIILELNKESNMDDFTGLIGSGPAYFFYLLKVYEKRIMKLCDGDSKMSKDIIGNFVEGIGISSKGSLTLDELISTVASKKGTTEAGLDNFKSTKLLKSFDKGIIAAINRSKEISNES
;
A
#
# COMPACT_ATOMS: atom_id res chain seq x y z
N LEU A 1 -4.14 18.91 10.23
CA LEU A 1 -5.22 19.62 9.54
C LEU A 1 -5.63 18.85 8.30
N PHE A 2 -6.83 19.04 7.77
CA PHE A 2 -7.28 18.49 6.50
C PHE A 2 -8.03 19.51 5.64
N ILE A 3 -7.98 19.28 4.32
CA ILE A 3 -8.83 19.93 3.32
C ILE A 3 -9.51 18.80 2.55
N ASP A 4 -10.85 18.76 2.54
CA ASP A 4 -11.62 17.77 1.80
C ASP A 4 -12.92 18.40 1.28
N ARG A 5 -13.35 18.02 0.08
CA ARG A 5 -14.62 18.49 -0.51
C ARG A 5 -15.80 17.61 -0.09
N ASN A 6 -15.52 16.35 0.31
CA ASN A 6 -16.55 15.38 0.66
C ASN A 6 -17.03 15.55 2.11
N THR A 7 -18.31 15.81 2.29
CA THR A 7 -18.91 16.04 3.61
C THR A 7 -18.80 14.84 4.56
N ASN A 8 -18.91 13.61 4.04
CA ASN A 8 -18.78 12.39 4.85
C ASN A 8 -17.36 12.21 5.35
N ASN A 9 -16.35 12.44 4.48
CA ASN A 9 -14.94 12.42 4.88
C ASN A 9 -14.67 13.47 5.95
N LYS A 10 -15.17 14.70 5.77
CA LYS A 10 -15.04 15.77 6.78
C LYS A 10 -15.57 15.34 8.14
N LYS A 11 -16.77 14.75 8.19
CA LYS A 11 -17.36 14.22 9.44
C LYS A 11 -16.49 13.15 10.06
N ALA A 12 -16.00 12.18 9.27
CA ALA A 12 -15.15 11.11 9.74
C ALA A 12 -13.82 11.64 10.31
N LEU A 13 -13.15 12.56 9.62
CA LEU A 13 -11.89 13.15 10.06
C LEU A 13 -12.06 13.98 11.34
N LYS A 14 -13.14 14.76 11.44
CA LYS A 14 -13.47 15.50 12.69
C LYS A 14 -13.72 14.57 13.87
N LYS A 15 -14.39 13.43 13.64
CA LYS A 15 -14.67 12.43 14.69
C LYS A 15 -13.40 11.85 15.33
N ILE A 16 -12.31 11.75 14.56
CA ILE A 16 -10.99 11.27 15.06
C ILE A 16 -10.07 12.43 15.49
N GLY A 17 -10.63 13.64 15.68
CA GLY A 17 -9.91 14.80 16.23
C GLY A 17 -9.05 15.58 15.23
N ILE A 18 -9.15 15.29 13.92
CA ILE A 18 -8.41 16.05 12.91
C ILE A 18 -9.22 17.31 12.54
N ARG A 19 -8.58 18.47 12.64
CA ARG A 19 -9.24 19.76 12.37
C ARG A 19 -9.23 20.11 10.89
N GLU A 20 -10.31 20.73 10.42
CA GLU A 20 -10.39 21.29 9.07
C GLU A 20 -9.52 22.55 8.98
N TYR A 21 -8.77 22.69 7.90
CA TYR A 21 -7.98 23.88 7.63
C TYR A 21 -8.89 25.10 7.39
N SER A 22 -8.51 26.24 7.95
CA SER A 22 -9.16 27.52 7.72
C SER A 22 -8.14 28.58 7.36
N LYS A 23 -8.36 29.32 6.27
CA LYS A 23 -7.50 30.44 5.85
C LYS A 23 -7.35 31.54 6.92
N LYS A 24 -8.29 31.63 7.87
CA LYS A 24 -8.24 32.60 8.98
C LYS A 24 -7.24 32.21 10.07
N GLN A 25 -6.79 30.97 10.08
CA GLN A 25 -5.77 30.49 11.02
C GLN A 25 -4.42 30.59 10.33
N ASN A 26 -3.57 31.47 10.84
CA ASN A 26 -2.19 31.64 10.36
C ASN A 26 -1.32 30.44 10.83
N ASN A 27 -1.69 29.24 10.38
CA ASN A 27 -0.97 28.02 10.73
C ASN A 27 0.19 27.82 9.77
N GLU A 28 1.39 27.75 10.29
CA GLU A 28 2.53 27.25 9.53
C GLU A 28 2.29 25.77 9.19
N ILE A 29 2.23 25.48 7.90
CA ILE A 29 2.12 24.11 7.41
C ILE A 29 3.51 23.64 7.00
N ASP A 30 4.04 22.67 7.76
CA ASP A 30 5.37 22.11 7.51
C ASP A 30 5.39 21.14 6.32
N LEU A 31 4.26 20.45 6.05
CA LEU A 31 4.18 19.39 5.04
C LEU A 31 2.73 19.14 4.60
N PHE A 32 2.53 18.98 3.30
CA PHE A 32 1.26 18.56 2.71
C PHE A 32 1.30 17.07 2.35
N ILE A 33 0.21 16.37 2.61
CA ILE A 33 -0.02 15.01 2.11
C ILE A 33 -1.18 15.08 1.11
N LEU A 34 -0.87 14.86 -0.16
CA LEU A 34 -1.83 14.81 -1.25
C LEU A 34 -2.39 13.39 -1.38
N ALA A 35 -3.64 13.21 -0.95
CA ALA A 35 -4.31 11.91 -0.90
C ALA A 35 -5.69 11.97 -1.60
N VAL A 36 -5.73 12.57 -2.77
CA VAL A 36 -6.93 12.70 -3.61
C VAL A 36 -6.98 11.62 -4.70
N LYS A 37 -8.08 11.53 -5.42
CA LYS A 37 -8.16 10.65 -6.60
C LYS A 37 -7.24 11.15 -7.72
N PRO A 38 -6.67 10.28 -8.57
CA PRO A 38 -5.74 10.68 -9.64
C PRO A 38 -6.23 11.84 -10.49
N LYS A 39 -7.49 11.81 -10.92
CA LYS A 39 -8.11 12.86 -11.75
C LYS A 39 -8.11 14.27 -11.13
N ASP A 40 -8.03 14.35 -9.79
CA ASP A 40 -8.08 15.62 -9.05
C ASP A 40 -6.68 16.06 -8.59
N ALA A 41 -5.64 15.24 -8.82
CA ALA A 41 -4.34 15.40 -8.19
C ALA A 41 -3.59 16.66 -8.63
N LEU A 42 -3.49 16.90 -9.94
CA LEU A 42 -2.76 18.04 -10.46
C LEU A 42 -3.45 19.37 -10.11
N ALA A 43 -4.77 19.40 -10.14
CA ALA A 43 -5.54 20.58 -9.74
C ALA A 43 -5.37 20.90 -8.24
N ALA A 44 -5.45 19.87 -7.38
CA ALA A 44 -5.22 20.04 -5.94
C ALA A 44 -3.77 20.47 -5.64
N PHE A 45 -2.81 19.92 -6.37
CA PHE A 45 -1.41 20.31 -6.25
C PHE A 45 -1.20 21.78 -6.65
N ALA A 46 -1.74 22.24 -7.79
CA ALA A 46 -1.66 23.61 -8.24
C ALA A 46 -2.29 24.58 -7.21
N GLU A 47 -3.42 24.19 -6.61
CA GLU A 47 -4.08 24.97 -5.55
C GLU A 47 -3.19 25.11 -4.31
N ILE A 48 -2.48 24.06 -3.90
CA ILE A 48 -1.52 24.13 -2.80
C ILE A 48 -0.38 25.09 -3.15
N CYS A 49 0.26 24.92 -4.31
CA CYS A 49 1.40 25.76 -4.71
C CYS A 49 1.02 27.26 -4.84
N SER A 50 -0.19 27.55 -5.33
CA SER A 50 -0.66 28.96 -5.44
C SER A 50 -0.95 29.63 -4.11
N ASN A 51 -1.36 28.87 -3.09
CA ASN A 51 -1.71 29.42 -1.78
C ASN A 51 -0.56 29.39 -0.75
N PHE A 52 0.47 28.57 -0.98
CA PHE A 52 1.57 28.38 -0.02
C PHE A 52 2.90 28.44 -0.73
N LYS A 53 3.85 29.19 -0.15
CA LYS A 53 5.23 29.31 -0.66
C LYS A 53 6.14 28.28 0.00
N LYS A 54 7.19 27.85 -0.72
CA LYS A 54 8.21 26.88 -0.22
C LYS A 54 7.56 25.59 0.31
N THR A 55 6.62 25.06 -0.45
CA THR A 55 5.84 23.90 -0.05
C THR A 55 6.63 22.60 -0.08
N LYS A 56 6.33 21.74 0.87
CA LYS A 56 6.81 20.35 0.91
C LYS A 56 5.60 19.44 0.73
N ILE A 57 5.61 18.63 -0.31
CA ILE A 57 4.43 17.83 -0.67
C ILE A 57 4.81 16.36 -0.79
N ILE A 58 4.04 15.50 -0.12
CA ILE A 58 4.04 14.07 -0.34
C ILE A 58 2.80 13.72 -1.15
N SER A 59 2.97 13.07 -2.30
CA SER A 59 1.84 12.51 -3.06
C SER A 59 1.69 11.02 -2.76
N LEU A 60 0.47 10.63 -2.33
CA LEU A 60 0.05 9.23 -2.21
C LEU A 60 -0.72 8.75 -3.45
N VAL A 61 -0.75 9.57 -4.49
CA VAL A 61 -1.59 9.35 -5.67
C VAL A 61 -0.91 8.36 -6.62
N ALA A 62 -1.64 7.31 -6.96
CA ALA A 62 -1.19 6.35 -7.97
C ALA A 62 -1.27 6.96 -9.39
N GLY A 63 -0.38 6.53 -10.27
CA GLY A 63 -0.45 6.83 -11.70
C GLY A 63 0.05 8.21 -12.12
N ILE A 64 0.29 9.17 -11.21
CA ILE A 64 0.80 10.50 -11.57
C ILE A 64 2.30 10.58 -11.28
N LYS A 65 3.09 10.84 -12.32
CA LYS A 65 4.56 10.92 -12.21
C LYS A 65 5.01 12.26 -11.64
N SER A 66 6.15 12.27 -10.95
CA SER A 66 6.75 13.48 -10.38
C SER A 66 6.92 14.61 -11.40
N LYS A 67 7.30 14.26 -12.64
CA LYS A 67 7.47 15.23 -13.74
C LYS A 67 6.22 16.09 -13.95
N GLN A 68 5.02 15.51 -13.86
CA GLN A 68 3.76 16.22 -14.07
C GLN A 68 3.48 17.25 -12.98
N TYR A 69 3.79 16.94 -11.73
CA TYR A 69 3.72 17.88 -10.62
C TYR A 69 4.76 18.99 -10.74
N LEU A 70 6.00 18.62 -11.01
CA LEU A 70 7.12 19.56 -11.11
C LEU A 70 7.06 20.46 -12.36
N SER A 71 6.26 20.13 -13.39
CA SER A 71 5.96 21.03 -14.47
C SER A 71 4.99 22.17 -14.09
N ILE A 72 4.23 22.02 -13.00
CA ILE A 72 3.35 23.06 -12.47
C ILE A 72 4.16 24.01 -11.55
N ASP A 73 4.97 23.45 -10.65
CA ASP A 73 5.88 24.22 -9.80
C ASP A 73 7.11 23.36 -9.47
N ASN A 74 8.29 23.82 -9.86
CA ASN A 74 9.57 23.15 -9.63
C ASN A 74 10.31 23.68 -8.39
N ASN A 75 9.80 24.72 -7.72
CA ASN A 75 10.40 25.30 -6.52
C ASN A 75 9.89 24.68 -5.22
N ILE A 76 9.54 23.42 -5.26
CA ILE A 76 8.99 22.67 -4.13
C ILE A 76 9.84 21.46 -3.78
N GLU A 77 9.71 21.00 -2.55
CA GLU A 77 10.22 19.70 -2.13
C GLU A 77 9.13 18.63 -2.35
N PHE A 78 9.38 17.67 -3.25
CA PHE A 78 8.36 16.70 -3.66
C PHE A 78 8.82 15.27 -3.47
N ILE A 79 7.98 14.47 -2.82
CA ILE A 79 8.17 13.04 -2.57
C ILE A 79 6.92 12.30 -3.02
N ARG A 80 7.10 11.19 -3.74
CA ARG A 80 6.05 10.21 -3.93
C ARG A 80 6.13 9.13 -2.85
N ALA A 81 5.00 8.80 -2.25
CA ALA A 81 4.90 7.70 -1.31
C ALA A 81 3.67 6.85 -1.64
N MET A 82 3.83 5.55 -1.64
CA MET A 82 2.76 4.59 -1.93
C MET A 82 2.64 3.62 -0.75
N PRO A 83 1.77 3.90 0.24
CA PRO A 83 1.44 2.95 1.29
C PRO A 83 0.45 1.90 0.79
N ASN A 84 0.45 0.73 1.42
CA ASN A 84 -0.62 -0.23 1.25
C ASN A 84 -1.65 -0.18 2.40
N THR A 85 -2.77 -0.87 2.24
CA THR A 85 -3.90 -0.86 3.20
C THR A 85 -3.55 -1.37 4.59
N SER A 86 -2.50 -2.19 4.73
CA SER A 86 -2.03 -2.71 6.02
C SER A 86 -1.47 -1.62 6.94
N SER A 87 -1.23 -0.41 6.42
CA SER A 87 -0.82 0.77 7.20
C SER A 87 -1.81 1.12 8.32
N GLN A 88 -3.11 0.87 8.13
CA GLN A 88 -4.14 1.09 9.16
C GLN A 88 -3.93 0.22 10.42
N TYR A 89 -3.16 -0.85 10.30
CA TYR A 89 -2.82 -1.78 11.39
C TYR A 89 -1.36 -1.68 11.83
N ASN A 90 -0.64 -0.63 11.42
CA ASN A 90 0.80 -0.45 11.65
C ASN A 90 1.67 -1.59 11.09
N LYS A 91 1.16 -2.30 10.09
CA LYS A 91 1.83 -3.38 9.35
C LYS A 91 2.00 -3.03 7.86
N GLY A 92 1.94 -1.75 7.55
CA GLY A 92 2.07 -1.26 6.19
C GLY A 92 3.45 -1.45 5.59
N ILE A 93 3.49 -1.42 4.28
CA ILE A 93 4.71 -1.27 3.49
C ILE A 93 4.51 -0.01 2.65
N THR A 94 5.42 0.95 2.76
CA THR A 94 5.35 2.20 2.01
C THR A 94 6.55 2.32 1.10
N ALA A 95 6.34 2.34 -0.22
CA ALA A 95 7.38 2.76 -1.15
C ALA A 95 7.55 4.28 -1.11
N ILE A 96 8.79 4.76 -1.12
CA ILE A 96 9.12 6.19 -1.17
C ILE A 96 10.08 6.42 -2.32
N PHE A 97 9.73 7.38 -3.19
CA PHE A 97 10.62 7.92 -4.21
C PHE A 97 10.83 9.41 -3.95
N ASN A 98 12.08 9.80 -3.68
CA ASN A 98 12.47 11.21 -3.52
C ASN A 98 12.72 11.83 -4.90
N SER A 99 11.91 12.81 -5.27
CA SER A 99 12.05 13.51 -6.55
C SER A 99 12.90 14.79 -6.44
N SER A 100 12.61 15.63 -5.43
CA SER A 100 13.26 16.95 -5.29
C SER A 100 13.41 17.39 -3.83
N ALA A 101 13.13 16.53 -2.86
CA ALA A 101 13.18 16.91 -1.47
C ALA A 101 14.60 16.84 -0.89
N THR A 102 14.90 17.74 0.05
CA THR A 102 16.12 17.72 0.84
C THR A 102 16.19 16.47 1.73
N ASN A 103 17.38 16.10 2.16
CA ASN A 103 17.58 14.99 3.11
C ASN A 103 16.83 15.21 4.43
N SER A 104 16.68 16.47 4.87
CA SER A 104 15.92 16.82 6.07
C SER A 104 14.45 16.48 5.90
N THR A 105 13.83 16.88 4.80
CA THR A 105 12.43 16.58 4.48
C THR A 105 12.23 15.08 4.28
N LEU A 106 13.10 14.41 3.53
CA LEU A 106 13.03 12.96 3.35
C LEU A 106 13.10 12.22 4.70
N SER A 107 13.96 12.65 5.62
CA SER A 107 14.05 12.06 6.96
C SER A 107 12.77 12.24 7.77
N LYS A 108 12.13 13.43 7.70
CA LYS A 108 10.82 13.67 8.34
C LYS A 108 9.74 12.74 7.77
N VAL A 109 9.67 12.62 6.44
CA VAL A 109 8.72 11.74 5.75
C VAL A 109 8.91 10.28 6.16
N LYS A 110 10.14 9.80 6.18
CA LYS A 110 10.47 8.46 6.67
C LYS A 110 10.00 8.24 8.12
N LYS A 111 10.20 9.22 9.01
CA LYS A 111 9.73 9.12 10.40
C LYS A 111 8.19 8.99 10.49
N ILE A 112 7.45 9.66 9.60
CA ILE A 112 5.98 9.56 9.55
C ILE A 112 5.57 8.13 9.15
N PHE A 113 6.08 7.61 8.03
CA PHE A 113 5.66 6.32 7.52
C PHE A 113 6.20 5.12 8.32
N LYS A 114 7.33 5.26 9.00
CA LYS A 114 7.82 4.24 9.96
C LYS A 114 6.85 3.97 11.11
N LYS A 115 5.98 4.91 11.45
CA LYS A 115 4.95 4.70 12.48
C LYS A 115 3.84 3.75 12.05
N VAL A 116 3.65 3.58 10.74
CA VAL A 116 2.57 2.74 10.20
C VAL A 116 3.10 1.49 9.48
N GLY A 117 4.42 1.24 9.55
CA GLY A 117 5.03 0.04 8.98
C GLY A 117 6.47 0.22 8.53
N ILE A 118 6.89 -0.55 7.54
CA ILE A 118 8.24 -0.50 6.96
C ILE A 118 8.29 0.37 5.71
N ILE A 119 9.48 0.83 5.37
CA ILE A 119 9.72 1.69 4.20
C ILE A 119 10.62 0.97 3.22
N LEU A 120 10.25 1.04 1.94
CA LEU A 120 11.09 0.68 0.80
C LEU A 120 11.43 1.97 0.03
N GLU A 121 12.71 2.36 0.06
CA GLU A 121 13.19 3.48 -0.76
C GLU A 121 13.45 2.99 -2.17
N LEU A 122 12.86 3.70 -3.15
CA LEU A 122 13.02 3.38 -4.56
C LEU A 122 14.07 4.29 -5.19
N ASN A 123 15.04 3.69 -5.89
CA ASN A 123 16.07 4.42 -6.63
C ASN A 123 15.55 4.96 -7.98
N LYS A 124 14.45 4.40 -8.50
CA LYS A 124 13.83 4.80 -9.76
C LYS A 124 12.32 4.96 -9.57
N GLU A 125 11.77 6.05 -10.10
CA GLU A 125 10.33 6.29 -10.02
C GLU A 125 9.50 5.20 -10.73
N SER A 126 10.03 4.61 -11.81
CA SER A 126 9.38 3.53 -12.55
C SER A 126 9.06 2.29 -11.70
N ASN A 127 9.83 2.05 -10.63
CA ASN A 127 9.59 0.93 -9.72
C ASN A 127 8.35 1.15 -8.83
N MET A 128 7.77 2.37 -8.84
CA MET A 128 6.51 2.65 -8.12
C MET A 128 5.33 1.87 -8.70
N ASP A 129 5.32 1.64 -10.03
CA ASP A 129 4.28 0.85 -10.67
C ASP A 129 4.40 -0.63 -10.32
N ASP A 130 5.62 -1.16 -10.30
CA ASP A 130 5.90 -2.53 -9.89
C ASP A 130 5.49 -2.73 -8.42
N PHE A 131 5.83 -1.77 -7.55
CA PHE A 131 5.40 -1.78 -6.15
C PHE A 131 3.88 -1.72 -6.02
N THR A 132 3.21 -0.88 -6.79
CA THR A 132 1.75 -0.73 -6.75
C THR A 132 1.05 -2.04 -7.12
N GLY A 133 1.46 -2.68 -8.22
CA GLY A 133 0.90 -3.95 -8.64
C GLY A 133 1.21 -5.11 -7.70
N LEU A 134 2.42 -5.15 -7.12
CA LEU A 134 2.87 -6.24 -6.26
C LEU A 134 2.39 -6.08 -4.80
N ILE A 135 2.64 -4.94 -4.19
CA ILE A 135 2.44 -4.71 -2.75
C ILE A 135 1.17 -3.89 -2.47
N GLY A 136 0.88 -2.88 -3.29
CA GLY A 136 -0.32 -2.08 -3.17
C GLY A 136 -1.58 -2.93 -3.34
N SER A 137 -1.63 -3.73 -4.40
CA SER A 137 -2.72 -4.64 -4.71
C SER A 137 -2.61 -6.00 -4.03
N GLY A 138 -1.43 -6.36 -3.54
CA GLY A 138 -1.10 -7.66 -2.96
C GLY A 138 -2.09 -8.19 -1.92
N PRO A 139 -2.56 -7.39 -0.94
CA PRO A 139 -3.54 -7.86 0.04
C PRO A 139 -4.81 -8.46 -0.60
N ALA A 140 -5.28 -7.88 -1.71
CA ALA A 140 -6.47 -8.38 -2.41
C ALA A 140 -6.26 -9.77 -3.01
N TYR A 141 -5.05 -10.08 -3.49
CA TYR A 141 -4.73 -11.40 -4.04
C TYR A 141 -4.77 -12.48 -2.96
N PHE A 142 -4.20 -12.18 -1.79
CA PHE A 142 -4.24 -13.10 -0.65
C PHE A 142 -5.66 -13.26 -0.12
N PHE A 143 -6.46 -12.19 -0.02
CA PHE A 143 -7.87 -12.31 0.34
C PHE A 143 -8.64 -13.17 -0.67
N TYR A 144 -8.32 -13.07 -1.97
CA TYR A 144 -8.94 -13.90 -2.98
C TYR A 144 -8.61 -15.39 -2.79
N LEU A 145 -7.35 -15.73 -2.49
CA LEU A 145 -6.95 -17.10 -2.17
C LEU A 145 -7.61 -17.61 -0.86
N LEU A 146 -7.68 -16.76 0.15
CA LEU A 146 -8.30 -17.09 1.44
C LEU A 146 -9.79 -17.40 1.34
N LYS A 147 -10.50 -17.00 0.28
CA LYS A 147 -11.89 -17.43 0.05
C LYS A 147 -12.04 -18.95 -0.05
N VAL A 148 -11.03 -19.65 -0.56
CA VAL A 148 -11.03 -21.12 -0.61
C VAL A 148 -10.93 -21.71 0.80
N TYR A 149 -10.07 -21.13 1.65
CA TYR A 149 -9.95 -21.51 3.06
C TYR A 149 -11.23 -21.20 3.82
N GLU A 150 -11.78 -20.00 3.68
CA GLU A 150 -13.01 -19.58 4.34
C GLU A 150 -14.14 -20.57 4.08
N LYS A 151 -14.38 -20.93 2.80
CA LYS A 151 -15.42 -21.89 2.43
C LYS A 151 -15.24 -23.26 3.10
N ARG A 152 -14.00 -23.73 3.28
CA ARG A 152 -13.71 -25.05 3.89
C ARG A 152 -13.75 -24.97 5.41
N ILE A 153 -13.19 -23.93 6.01
CA ILE A 153 -13.17 -23.72 7.45
C ILE A 153 -14.58 -23.50 7.98
N MET A 154 -15.45 -22.77 7.24
CA MET A 154 -16.86 -22.64 7.61
C MET A 154 -17.56 -23.99 7.79
N LYS A 155 -17.23 -25.00 6.97
CA LYS A 155 -17.76 -26.35 7.13
C LYS A 155 -17.20 -27.06 8.35
N LEU A 156 -15.92 -26.84 8.69
CA LEU A 156 -15.30 -27.40 9.89
C LEU A 156 -15.83 -26.78 11.19
N CYS A 157 -16.35 -25.58 11.12
CA CYS A 157 -16.92 -24.84 12.25
C CYS A 157 -18.45 -24.86 12.27
N ASP A 158 -19.09 -25.81 11.57
CA ASP A 158 -20.56 -25.95 11.49
C ASP A 158 -21.29 -24.63 11.20
N GLY A 159 -20.66 -23.76 10.39
CA GLY A 159 -21.21 -22.45 10.02
C GLY A 159 -20.89 -21.31 10.97
N ASP A 160 -20.11 -21.51 12.03
CA ASP A 160 -19.69 -20.41 12.91
C ASP A 160 -18.74 -19.44 12.20
N SER A 161 -19.31 -18.32 11.77
CA SER A 161 -18.59 -17.25 11.06
C SER A 161 -17.52 -16.56 11.93
N LYS A 162 -17.72 -16.48 13.25
CA LYS A 162 -16.74 -15.85 14.15
C LYS A 162 -15.53 -16.75 14.27
N MET A 163 -15.75 -18.03 14.61
CA MET A 163 -14.67 -19.01 14.70
C MET A 163 -13.89 -19.14 13.39
N SER A 164 -14.59 -19.16 12.25
CA SER A 164 -13.93 -19.20 10.93
C SER A 164 -12.98 -18.00 10.71
N LYS A 165 -13.40 -16.79 11.06
CA LYS A 165 -12.55 -15.58 10.96
C LYS A 165 -11.37 -15.64 11.90
N ASP A 166 -11.57 -16.10 13.14
CA ASP A 166 -10.50 -16.23 14.13
C ASP A 166 -9.44 -17.25 13.66
N ILE A 167 -9.87 -18.41 13.11
CA ILE A 167 -8.96 -19.41 12.54
C ILE A 167 -8.16 -18.83 11.38
N ILE A 168 -8.80 -18.16 10.42
CA ILE A 168 -8.11 -17.55 9.27
C ILE A 168 -7.13 -16.49 9.73
N GLY A 169 -7.51 -15.64 10.67
CA GLY A 169 -6.65 -14.59 11.21
C GLY A 169 -5.39 -15.17 11.84
N ASN A 170 -5.52 -16.13 12.77
CA ASN A 170 -4.39 -16.78 13.41
C ASN A 170 -3.50 -17.55 12.41
N PHE A 171 -4.12 -18.24 11.44
CA PHE A 171 -3.38 -18.96 10.42
C PHE A 171 -2.48 -18.04 9.59
N VAL A 172 -3.04 -16.92 9.08
CA VAL A 172 -2.28 -15.94 8.27
C VAL A 172 -1.23 -15.23 9.12
N GLU A 173 -1.54 -14.89 10.37
CA GLU A 173 -0.58 -14.28 11.29
C GLU A 173 0.60 -15.20 11.57
N GLY A 174 0.36 -16.49 11.80
CA GLY A 174 1.39 -17.51 12.01
C GLY A 174 2.34 -17.62 10.81
N ILE A 175 1.80 -17.64 9.58
CA ILE A 175 2.60 -17.62 8.35
C ILE A 175 3.45 -16.35 8.28
N GLY A 176 2.87 -15.19 8.57
CA GLY A 176 3.58 -13.91 8.56
C GLY A 176 4.69 -13.81 9.59
N ILE A 177 4.52 -14.42 10.76
CA ILE A 177 5.55 -14.50 11.80
C ILE A 177 6.68 -15.45 11.33
N SER A 178 6.34 -16.63 10.86
CA SER A 178 7.31 -17.63 10.39
C SER A 178 8.19 -17.11 9.26
N SER A 179 7.61 -16.34 8.33
CA SER A 179 8.33 -15.75 7.19
C SER A 179 9.37 -14.68 7.56
N LYS A 180 9.40 -14.23 8.82
CA LYS A 180 10.41 -13.28 9.34
C LYS A 180 11.62 -13.97 9.96
N GLY A 181 11.58 -15.27 10.10
CA GLY A 181 12.68 -16.07 10.63
C GLY A 181 13.87 -16.14 9.67
N SER A 182 14.86 -16.97 10.02
CA SER A 182 16.09 -17.18 9.24
C SER A 182 15.92 -18.15 8.07
N LEU A 183 14.83 -18.94 8.05
CA LEU A 183 14.60 -19.94 7.01
C LEU A 183 14.09 -19.29 5.73
N THR A 184 14.54 -19.80 4.59
CA THR A 184 13.98 -19.47 3.28
C THR A 184 12.55 -20.01 3.14
N LEU A 185 11.79 -19.52 2.17
CA LEU A 185 10.43 -20.02 1.92
C LEU A 185 10.43 -21.51 1.55
N ASP A 186 11.44 -22.00 0.82
CA ASP A 186 11.56 -23.42 0.46
C ASP A 186 11.85 -24.29 1.70
N GLU A 187 12.70 -23.81 2.60
CA GLU A 187 12.95 -24.49 3.88
C GLU A 187 11.68 -24.50 4.74
N LEU A 188 10.95 -23.39 4.86
CA LEU A 188 9.68 -23.34 5.57
C LEU A 188 8.65 -24.33 5.00
N ILE A 189 8.53 -24.42 3.68
CA ILE A 189 7.70 -25.44 3.02
C ILE A 189 8.14 -26.84 3.43
N SER A 190 9.44 -27.10 3.43
CA SER A 190 10.00 -28.43 3.78
C SER A 190 9.73 -28.81 5.24
N THR A 191 9.62 -27.84 6.17
CA THR A 191 9.31 -28.14 7.58
C THR A 191 7.92 -28.76 7.78
N VAL A 192 6.98 -28.48 6.87
CA VAL A 192 5.58 -28.95 6.95
C VAL A 192 5.24 -30.02 5.93
N ALA A 193 6.12 -30.26 4.93
CA ALA A 193 5.93 -31.24 3.87
C ALA A 193 6.63 -32.56 4.20
N SER A 194 5.93 -33.48 4.85
CA SER A 194 6.42 -34.84 5.07
C SER A 194 6.25 -35.69 3.81
N LYS A 195 7.21 -36.62 3.57
CA LYS A 195 7.15 -37.55 2.45
C LYS A 195 5.88 -38.40 2.51
N LYS A 196 5.15 -38.47 1.39
CA LYS A 196 3.85 -39.16 1.24
C LYS A 196 2.75 -38.55 2.17
N GLY A 197 2.95 -37.33 2.65
CA GLY A 197 1.99 -36.64 3.52
C GLY A 197 0.95 -35.82 2.74
N THR A 198 -0.03 -35.30 3.48
CA THR A 198 -1.11 -34.47 2.91
C THR A 198 -0.59 -33.19 2.27
N THR A 199 0.45 -32.59 2.84
CA THR A 199 1.08 -31.38 2.30
C THR A 199 1.74 -31.64 0.96
N GLU A 200 2.50 -32.74 0.83
CA GLU A 200 3.14 -33.13 -0.44
C GLU A 200 2.07 -33.33 -1.53
N ALA A 201 1.00 -34.09 -1.23
CA ALA A 201 -0.08 -34.30 -2.19
C ALA A 201 -0.75 -32.99 -2.65
N GLY A 202 -0.94 -32.03 -1.74
CA GLY A 202 -1.46 -30.72 -2.07
C GLY A 202 -0.51 -29.92 -2.98
N LEU A 203 0.77 -29.88 -2.61
CA LEU A 203 1.81 -29.18 -3.38
C LEU A 203 1.99 -29.76 -4.79
N ASP A 204 1.94 -31.07 -4.93
CA ASP A 204 2.06 -31.73 -6.24
C ASP A 204 0.88 -31.42 -7.15
N ASN A 205 -0.33 -31.32 -6.59
CA ASN A 205 -1.48 -30.85 -7.35
C ASN A 205 -1.30 -29.39 -7.78
N PHE A 206 -0.86 -28.50 -6.90
CA PHE A 206 -0.61 -27.09 -7.24
C PHE A 206 0.49 -26.93 -8.30
N LYS A 207 1.55 -27.76 -8.25
CA LYS A 207 2.61 -27.79 -9.29
C LYS A 207 2.04 -28.26 -10.64
N SER A 208 1.29 -29.36 -10.66
CA SER A 208 0.69 -29.92 -11.89
C SER A 208 -0.29 -28.93 -12.56
N THR A 209 -1.05 -28.21 -11.76
CA THR A 209 -2.00 -27.16 -12.23
C THR A 209 -1.32 -25.81 -12.50
N LYS A 210 0.00 -25.70 -12.31
CA LYS A 210 0.79 -24.48 -12.56
C LYS A 210 0.27 -23.25 -11.80
N LEU A 211 -0.16 -23.44 -10.53
CA LEU A 211 -0.74 -22.39 -9.71
C LEU A 211 0.19 -21.17 -9.61
N LEU A 212 1.48 -21.35 -9.30
CA LEU A 212 2.44 -20.25 -9.19
C LEU A 212 2.55 -19.43 -10.48
N LYS A 213 2.56 -20.11 -11.64
CA LYS A 213 2.59 -19.43 -12.94
C LYS A 213 1.33 -18.60 -13.19
N SER A 214 0.16 -19.09 -12.78
CA SER A 214 -1.10 -18.36 -12.92
C SER A 214 -1.15 -17.17 -11.95
N PHE A 215 -0.64 -17.33 -10.74
CA PHE A 215 -0.56 -16.26 -9.75
C PHE A 215 0.38 -15.14 -10.20
N ASP A 216 1.57 -15.50 -10.71
CA ASP A 216 2.56 -14.56 -11.26
C ASP A 216 1.98 -13.74 -12.43
N LYS A 217 1.26 -14.39 -13.35
CA LYS A 217 0.56 -13.68 -14.44
C LYS A 217 -0.43 -12.65 -13.94
N GLY A 218 -1.14 -12.95 -12.85
CA GLY A 218 -2.05 -12.00 -12.21
C GLY A 218 -1.33 -10.76 -11.66
N ILE A 219 -0.18 -10.97 -11.01
CA ILE A 219 0.68 -9.88 -10.51
C ILE A 219 1.19 -9.02 -11.68
N ILE A 220 1.70 -9.66 -12.74
CA ILE A 220 2.20 -8.96 -13.94
C ILE A 220 1.09 -8.13 -14.59
N ALA A 221 -0.12 -8.66 -14.69
CA ALA A 221 -1.26 -7.92 -15.25
C ALA A 221 -1.56 -6.64 -14.44
N ALA A 222 -1.49 -6.71 -13.11
CA ALA A 222 -1.70 -5.54 -12.25
C ALA A 222 -0.56 -4.51 -12.38
N ILE A 223 0.69 -4.96 -12.48
CA ILE A 223 1.86 -4.09 -12.74
C ILE A 223 1.68 -3.37 -14.09
N ASN A 224 1.31 -4.11 -15.13
CA ASN A 224 1.09 -3.52 -16.46
C ASN A 224 -0.05 -2.49 -16.43
N ARG A 225 -1.14 -2.79 -15.73
CA ARG A 225 -2.23 -1.82 -15.58
C ARG A 225 -1.80 -0.55 -14.83
N SER A 226 -0.95 -0.68 -13.81
CA SER A 226 -0.36 0.48 -13.13
C SER A 226 0.47 1.34 -14.10
N LYS A 227 1.29 0.71 -14.94
CA LYS A 227 2.10 1.41 -15.97
C LYS A 227 1.22 2.11 -17.00
N GLU A 228 0.13 1.47 -17.45
CA GLU A 228 -0.84 2.08 -18.37
C GLU A 228 -1.43 3.35 -17.75
N ILE A 229 -1.97 3.26 -16.52
CA ILE A 229 -2.53 4.41 -15.78
C ILE A 229 -1.49 5.54 -15.66
N SER A 230 -0.23 5.20 -15.37
CA SER A 230 0.87 6.17 -15.26
C SER A 230 1.25 6.83 -16.59
N ASN A 231 0.86 6.27 -17.72
CA ASN A 231 1.12 6.83 -19.05
C ASN A 231 -0.11 7.55 -19.64
N GLU A 232 -1.33 7.20 -19.20
CA GLU A 232 -2.58 7.86 -19.58
C GLU A 232 -2.81 9.18 -18.82
N SER A 233 -2.13 9.37 -17.68
CA SER A 233 -2.23 10.53 -16.80
C SER A 233 -1.18 11.58 -17.14
#